data_5f5f68a55b5a964a6470ed53a27758fc
#
_entry.id   5f5f68a55b5a964a6470ed53a27758fc
#
_cell.length_a   1.000
_cell.length_b   1.000
_cell.length_c   1.000
_cell.angle_alpha   90.00
_cell.angle_beta   90.00
_cell.angle_gamma   90.00
#
_symmetry.space_group_name_H-M   'P 1'
#
loop_
_entity.id
_entity.type
_entity.pdbx_description
1 polymer ?
#
loop_
_entity_poly.entity_id
_entity_poly.type
_entity_poly.pdbx_seq_one_letter_code
_entity_poly.pdbx_strand_id
1 'polypeptide(L)'
;MIRIENLSQPYGLNNICCTLPKGKLIGIMGANGAGKSTLLKTIAGILPIAKGEIYFGNSPLSKMSTTEKSQQLAYLAQDTNIHWDLSVYDVIALGLNSPLSSAKERSKITEISQKFSIEHLLNKSFQKLSGGEKARVQLARCCIKNAPVLLADEPIAPLDPYYQIDMMEQLKSLTPQHTCVVAIHHLSLAYKYCDEVILLDKGKIIATGKTQAVLNSENLAKAFDISVKFDVERREIYGIEKLET
;
A
#
# COMPACT_ATOMS: atom_id res chain seq x y z
N MET A 1 -14.75 -4.38 -0.06
CA MET A 1 -14.47 -4.94 1.27
C MET A 1 -13.66 -6.21 1.07
N ILE A 2 -12.53 -6.30 1.76
CA ILE A 2 -11.71 -7.52 1.78
C ILE A 2 -11.86 -8.12 3.17
N ARG A 3 -12.13 -9.42 3.26
CA ARG A 3 -12.25 -10.16 4.51
C ARG A 3 -11.21 -11.27 4.55
N ILE A 4 -10.49 -11.35 5.65
CA ILE A 4 -9.42 -12.33 5.88
C ILE A 4 -9.84 -13.21 7.05
N GLU A 5 -9.86 -14.52 6.83
CA GLU A 5 -10.32 -15.51 7.80
C GLU A 5 -9.25 -16.57 8.06
N ASN A 6 -8.79 -16.64 9.32
CA ASN A 6 -7.85 -17.64 9.84
C ASN A 6 -6.59 -17.82 8.97
N LEU A 7 -6.12 -16.72 8.35
CA LEU A 7 -4.98 -16.75 7.44
C LEU A 7 -3.69 -17.06 8.20
N SER A 8 -3.01 -18.11 7.77
CA SER A 8 -1.67 -18.45 8.26
C SER A 8 -0.72 -18.74 7.11
N GLN A 9 0.55 -18.35 7.29
CA GLN A 9 1.62 -18.53 6.33
C GLN A 9 2.88 -19.02 7.03
N PRO A 10 3.63 -19.96 6.44
CA PRO A 10 4.92 -20.42 7.01
C PRO A 10 5.91 -19.27 7.17
N TYR A 11 5.76 -18.23 6.35
CA TYR A 11 6.63 -17.05 6.29
C TYR A 11 6.21 -15.93 7.25
N GLY A 12 5.65 -16.28 8.41
CA GLY A 12 5.45 -15.33 9.49
C GLY A 12 4.05 -14.72 9.60
N LEU A 13 2.98 -15.47 9.25
CA LEU A 13 1.61 -15.08 9.63
C LEU A 13 0.94 -16.22 10.39
N ASN A 14 0.25 -15.87 11.47
CA ASN A 14 -0.41 -16.83 12.33
C ASN A 14 -1.82 -16.37 12.70
N ASN A 15 -2.82 -17.07 12.13
CA ASN A 15 -4.23 -16.89 12.42
C ASN A 15 -4.71 -15.42 12.28
N ILE A 16 -4.40 -14.78 11.16
CA ILE A 16 -4.85 -13.42 10.87
C ILE A 16 -6.33 -13.44 10.52
N CYS A 17 -7.11 -12.66 11.26
CA CYS A 17 -8.54 -12.42 11.02
C CYS A 17 -8.81 -10.91 11.05
N CYS A 18 -9.22 -10.33 9.93
CA CYS A 18 -9.59 -8.91 9.86
C CYS A 18 -10.45 -8.60 8.63
N THR A 19 -11.04 -7.41 8.65
CA THR A 19 -11.81 -6.88 7.53
C THR A 19 -11.23 -5.53 7.12
N LEU A 20 -11.00 -5.35 5.83
CA LEU A 20 -10.54 -4.10 5.22
C LEU A 20 -11.74 -3.43 4.56
N PRO A 21 -12.23 -2.29 5.08
CA PRO A 21 -13.37 -1.58 4.51
C PRO A 21 -13.05 -0.99 3.13
N LYS A 22 -14.07 -0.77 2.33
CA LYS A 22 -13.93 -0.11 1.02
C LYS A 22 -13.64 1.38 1.17
N GLY A 23 -12.89 1.93 0.21
CA GLY A 23 -12.70 3.37 0.05
C GLY A 23 -11.92 4.03 1.18
N LYS A 24 -11.05 3.28 1.85
CA LYS A 24 -10.20 3.74 2.95
C LYS A 24 -8.72 3.61 2.62
N LEU A 25 -7.92 4.47 3.23
CA LEU A 25 -6.48 4.29 3.32
C LEU A 25 -6.17 3.53 4.61
N ILE A 26 -5.68 2.31 4.47
CA ILE A 26 -5.44 1.37 5.58
C ILE A 26 -3.95 1.14 5.71
N GLY A 27 -3.39 1.44 6.88
CA GLY A 27 -1.99 1.19 7.20
C GLY A 27 -1.78 -0.22 7.77
N ILE A 28 -0.81 -0.97 7.26
CA ILE A 28 -0.30 -2.18 7.92
C ILE A 28 1.00 -1.79 8.61
N MET A 29 1.02 -1.85 9.93
CA MET A 29 2.14 -1.44 10.78
C MET A 29 2.66 -2.59 11.62
N GLY A 30 3.87 -2.43 12.14
CA GLY A 30 4.56 -3.39 13.00
C GLY A 30 6.06 -3.32 12.80
N ALA A 31 6.81 -3.90 13.68
CA ALA A 31 8.27 -3.97 13.62
C ALA A 31 8.77 -4.70 12.35
N ASN A 32 10.08 -4.62 12.10
CA ASN A 32 10.69 -5.41 11.02
C ASN A 32 10.49 -6.91 11.30
N GLY A 33 10.08 -7.66 10.27
CA GLY A 33 9.75 -9.07 10.43
C GLY A 33 8.36 -9.38 11.00
N ALA A 34 7.53 -8.38 11.32
CA ALA A 34 6.17 -8.58 11.86
C ALA A 34 5.19 -9.24 10.87
N GLY A 35 5.55 -9.37 9.57
CA GLY A 35 4.72 -10.04 8.56
C GLY A 35 3.97 -9.09 7.62
N LYS A 36 4.25 -7.78 7.62
CA LYS A 36 3.56 -6.76 6.79
C LYS A 36 3.58 -7.09 5.30
N SER A 37 4.76 -7.24 4.72
CA SER A 37 4.93 -7.57 3.29
C SER A 37 4.39 -8.97 2.96
N THR A 38 4.50 -9.93 3.88
CA THR A 38 3.90 -11.25 3.72
C THR A 38 2.38 -11.15 3.63
N LEU A 39 1.73 -10.35 4.49
CA LEU A 39 0.29 -10.13 4.45
C LEU A 39 -0.11 -9.47 3.12
N LEU A 40 0.56 -8.38 2.71
CA LEU A 40 0.27 -7.72 1.44
C LEU A 40 0.46 -8.66 0.23
N LYS A 41 1.56 -9.40 0.17
CA LYS A 41 1.82 -10.35 -0.93
C LYS A 41 0.82 -11.50 -0.96
N THR A 42 0.31 -11.93 0.20
CA THR A 42 -0.74 -12.96 0.25
C THR A 42 -2.08 -12.40 -0.22
N ILE A 43 -2.45 -11.17 0.19
CA ILE A 43 -3.66 -10.48 -0.33
C ILE A 43 -3.55 -10.26 -1.84
N ALA A 44 -2.34 -9.94 -2.34
CA ALA A 44 -2.08 -9.79 -3.78
C ALA A 44 -2.17 -11.11 -4.57
N GLY A 45 -2.21 -12.25 -3.88
CA GLY A 45 -2.15 -13.58 -4.52
C GLY A 45 -0.76 -13.91 -5.10
N ILE A 46 0.28 -13.18 -4.69
CA ILE A 46 1.69 -13.44 -5.04
C ILE A 46 2.21 -14.63 -4.22
N LEU A 47 1.89 -14.65 -2.92
CA LEU A 47 2.13 -15.81 -2.07
C LEU A 47 0.87 -16.67 -2.00
N PRO A 48 1.00 -18.01 -2.08
CA PRO A 48 -0.14 -18.91 -1.97
C PRO A 48 -0.70 -18.89 -0.54
N ILE A 49 -2.01 -19.07 -0.39
CA ILE A 49 -2.66 -19.24 0.92
C ILE A 49 -2.33 -20.64 1.44
N ALA A 50 -1.64 -20.74 2.58
CA ALA A 50 -1.32 -22.03 3.19
C ALA A 50 -2.48 -22.53 4.06
N LYS A 51 -3.15 -21.64 4.81
CA LYS A 51 -4.31 -21.94 5.65
C LYS A 51 -5.20 -20.71 5.76
N GLY A 52 -6.51 -20.91 5.83
CA GLY A 52 -7.51 -19.84 5.87
C GLY A 52 -7.96 -19.42 4.49
N GLU A 53 -8.60 -18.25 4.37
CA GLU A 53 -9.07 -17.72 3.09
C GLU A 53 -9.14 -16.18 3.10
N ILE A 54 -9.03 -15.58 1.92
CA ILE A 54 -9.20 -14.16 1.69
C ILE A 54 -10.35 -13.97 0.71
N TYR A 55 -11.28 -13.09 1.04
CA TYR A 55 -12.46 -12.81 0.22
C TYR A 55 -12.44 -11.38 -0.33
N PHE A 56 -12.65 -11.23 -1.61
CA PHE A 56 -12.97 -9.94 -2.26
C PHE A 56 -14.48 -9.88 -2.46
N GLY A 57 -15.18 -9.16 -1.57
CA GLY A 57 -16.63 -9.26 -1.47
C GLY A 57 -17.05 -10.66 -1.03
N ASN A 58 -17.71 -11.41 -1.91
CA ASN A 58 -18.09 -12.80 -1.68
C ASN A 58 -17.20 -13.82 -2.40
N SER A 59 -16.24 -13.35 -3.20
CA SER A 59 -15.40 -14.22 -4.02
C SER A 59 -14.12 -14.60 -3.27
N PRO A 60 -13.85 -15.89 -2.99
CA PRO A 60 -12.62 -16.31 -2.36
C PRO A 60 -11.44 -16.18 -3.33
N LEU A 61 -10.31 -15.63 -2.85
CA LEU A 61 -9.10 -15.39 -3.64
C LEU A 61 -8.54 -16.68 -4.22
N SER A 62 -8.65 -17.79 -3.50
CA SER A 62 -8.19 -19.11 -3.95
C SER A 62 -8.88 -19.59 -5.23
N LYS A 63 -10.11 -19.14 -5.49
CA LYS A 63 -10.91 -19.51 -6.66
C LYS A 63 -10.82 -18.50 -7.81
N MET A 64 -10.21 -17.35 -7.60
CA MET A 64 -10.07 -16.33 -8.63
C MET A 64 -8.96 -16.68 -9.61
N SER A 65 -9.25 -16.56 -10.90
CA SER A 65 -8.25 -16.62 -11.98
C SER A 65 -7.26 -15.44 -11.88
N THR A 66 -6.10 -15.56 -12.54
CA THR A 66 -5.12 -14.47 -12.62
C THR A 66 -5.73 -13.21 -13.23
N THR A 67 -6.59 -13.34 -14.23
CA THR A 67 -7.30 -12.22 -14.87
C THR A 67 -8.23 -11.52 -13.87
N GLU A 68 -9.05 -12.27 -13.14
CA GLU A 68 -9.96 -11.72 -12.12
C GLU A 68 -9.17 -11.00 -11.01
N LYS A 69 -8.09 -11.61 -10.51
CA LYS A 69 -7.20 -10.97 -9.53
C LYS A 69 -6.65 -9.65 -10.07
N SER A 70 -6.15 -9.63 -11.31
CA SER A 70 -5.58 -8.42 -11.92
C SER A 70 -6.61 -7.31 -12.13
N GLN A 71 -7.89 -7.63 -12.29
CA GLN A 71 -8.98 -6.66 -12.36
C GLN A 71 -9.37 -6.11 -10.98
N GLN A 72 -9.18 -6.88 -9.91
CA GLN A 72 -9.58 -6.49 -8.55
C GLN A 72 -8.52 -5.69 -7.82
N LEU A 73 -7.24 -5.92 -8.11
CA LEU A 73 -6.16 -5.31 -7.34
C LEU A 73 -4.96 -4.89 -8.20
N ALA A 74 -4.27 -3.84 -7.74
CA ALA A 74 -2.95 -3.43 -8.18
C ALA A 74 -1.97 -3.58 -7.01
N TYR A 75 -0.72 -3.95 -7.33
CA TYR A 75 0.33 -4.11 -6.33
C TYR A 75 1.55 -3.24 -6.69
N LEU A 76 1.88 -2.33 -5.80
CA LEU A 76 3.10 -1.53 -5.84
C LEU A 76 4.13 -2.20 -4.92
N ALA A 77 5.13 -2.83 -5.52
CA ALA A 77 6.19 -3.52 -4.79
C ALA A 77 7.16 -2.54 -4.13
N GLN A 78 7.85 -2.99 -3.08
CA GLN A 78 8.90 -2.23 -2.41
C GLN A 78 10.09 -1.94 -3.34
N ASP A 79 10.54 -2.97 -4.09
CA ASP A 79 11.54 -2.80 -5.14
C ASP A 79 10.83 -2.57 -6.48
N THR A 80 11.03 -1.38 -7.03
CA THR A 80 10.45 -0.93 -8.29
C THR A 80 11.51 -0.66 -9.36
N ASN A 81 12.72 -1.20 -9.21
CA ASN A 81 13.79 -1.02 -10.16
C ASN A 81 13.41 -1.61 -11.53
N ILE A 82 13.57 -0.80 -12.56
CA ILE A 82 13.43 -1.19 -13.96
C ILE A 82 14.81 -1.16 -14.58
N HIS A 83 15.30 -2.32 -15.01
CA HIS A 83 16.65 -2.47 -15.56
C HIS A 83 16.75 -2.06 -17.04
N TRP A 84 15.62 -1.99 -17.73
CA TRP A 84 15.57 -1.57 -19.15
C TRP A 84 15.45 -0.05 -19.27
N ASP A 85 16.02 0.50 -20.35
CA ASP A 85 15.89 1.93 -20.67
C ASP A 85 14.52 2.20 -21.32
N LEU A 86 13.48 2.20 -20.49
CA LEU A 86 12.11 2.48 -20.91
C LEU A 86 11.78 3.96 -20.70
N SER A 87 10.96 4.51 -21.59
CA SER A 87 10.35 5.82 -21.35
C SER A 87 9.33 5.75 -20.21
N VAL A 88 9.02 6.88 -19.60
CA VAL A 88 7.94 6.98 -18.60
C VAL A 88 6.61 6.52 -19.20
N TYR A 89 6.34 6.86 -20.46
CA TYR A 89 5.18 6.39 -21.22
C TYR A 89 5.10 4.86 -21.20
N ASP A 90 6.18 4.17 -21.59
CA ASP A 90 6.23 2.72 -21.65
C ASP A 90 6.05 2.07 -20.27
N VAL A 91 6.68 2.66 -19.23
CA VAL A 91 6.53 2.17 -17.86
C VAL A 91 5.07 2.25 -17.40
N ILE A 92 4.37 3.34 -17.69
CA ILE A 92 2.95 3.47 -17.35
C ILE A 92 2.10 2.48 -18.16
N ALA A 93 2.41 2.30 -19.45
CA ALA A 93 1.71 1.35 -20.32
C ALA A 93 1.79 -0.10 -19.82
N LEU A 94 2.89 -0.50 -19.17
CA LEU A 94 2.99 -1.83 -18.51
C LEU A 94 1.90 -2.08 -17.45
N GLY A 95 1.26 -1.04 -16.94
CA GLY A 95 0.13 -1.17 -16.00
C GLY A 95 -1.19 -1.57 -16.66
N LEU A 96 -1.31 -1.56 -17.96
CA LEU A 96 -2.52 -1.95 -18.68
C LEU A 96 -2.70 -3.47 -18.68
N ASN A 97 -3.93 -3.93 -18.42
CA ASN A 97 -4.25 -5.37 -18.33
C ASN A 97 -4.36 -6.07 -19.69
N SER A 98 -4.52 -5.30 -20.76
CA SER A 98 -4.67 -5.83 -22.11
C SER A 98 -4.28 -4.77 -23.13
N PRO A 99 -3.85 -5.19 -24.33
CA PRO A 99 -3.59 -4.26 -25.43
C PRO A 99 -4.82 -3.40 -25.73
N LEU A 100 -4.61 -2.11 -25.88
CA LEU A 100 -5.62 -1.16 -26.31
C LEU A 100 -5.29 -0.68 -27.72
N SER A 101 -6.25 -0.06 -28.41
CA SER A 101 -5.88 0.70 -29.60
C SER A 101 -4.96 1.86 -29.19
N SER A 102 -3.99 2.20 -30.03
CA SER A 102 -2.97 3.22 -29.74
C SER A 102 -3.59 4.57 -29.29
N ALA A 103 -4.74 4.95 -29.82
CA ALA A 103 -5.45 6.15 -29.42
C ALA A 103 -6.02 6.06 -28.00
N LYS A 104 -6.62 4.92 -27.61
CA LYS A 104 -7.17 4.70 -26.26
C LYS A 104 -6.08 4.58 -25.23
N GLU A 105 -4.98 3.92 -25.55
CA GLU A 105 -3.81 3.81 -24.68
C GLU A 105 -3.22 5.18 -24.39
N ARG A 106 -2.96 5.97 -25.43
CA ARG A 106 -2.44 7.34 -25.30
C ARG A 106 -3.35 8.21 -24.44
N SER A 107 -4.66 8.17 -24.67
CA SER A 107 -5.64 8.92 -23.88
C SER A 107 -5.56 8.57 -22.39
N LYS A 108 -5.53 7.26 -22.04
CA LYS A 108 -5.43 6.83 -20.64
C LYS A 108 -4.11 7.21 -19.99
N ILE A 109 -3.00 7.09 -20.73
CA ILE A 109 -1.68 7.47 -20.21
C ILE A 109 -1.62 8.97 -19.97
N THR A 110 -2.16 9.79 -20.88
CA THR A 110 -2.24 11.24 -20.68
C THR A 110 -3.08 11.59 -19.44
N GLU A 111 -4.27 11.02 -19.31
CA GLU A 111 -5.15 11.25 -18.16
C GLU A 111 -4.45 10.92 -16.82
N ILE A 112 -3.86 9.72 -16.73
CA ILE A 112 -3.20 9.32 -15.48
C ILE A 112 -1.94 10.13 -15.21
N SER A 113 -1.19 10.54 -16.24
CA SER A 113 0.00 11.36 -16.08
C SER A 113 -0.32 12.78 -15.60
N GLN A 114 -1.42 13.36 -16.03
CA GLN A 114 -1.94 14.63 -15.53
C GLN A 114 -2.36 14.51 -14.06
N LYS A 115 -3.09 13.45 -13.71
CA LYS A 115 -3.52 13.18 -12.33
C LYS A 115 -2.34 13.14 -11.35
N PHE A 116 -1.20 12.59 -11.74
CA PHE A 116 0.00 12.49 -10.90
C PHE A 116 1.06 13.56 -11.20
N SER A 117 0.74 14.58 -12.03
CA SER A 117 1.62 15.70 -12.39
C SER A 117 2.97 15.26 -12.99
N ILE A 118 2.94 14.23 -13.85
CA ILE A 118 4.12 13.62 -14.51
C ILE A 118 4.05 13.69 -16.04
N GLU A 119 3.10 14.42 -16.63
CA GLU A 119 2.93 14.52 -18.09
C GLU A 119 4.21 15.00 -18.80
N HIS A 120 4.91 15.98 -18.20
CA HIS A 120 6.16 16.52 -18.72
C HIS A 120 7.34 15.54 -18.69
N LEU A 121 7.15 14.37 -18.08
CA LEU A 121 8.15 13.31 -17.98
C LEU A 121 7.95 12.20 -19.00
N LEU A 122 6.81 12.12 -19.70
CA LEU A 122 6.41 10.96 -20.52
C LEU A 122 7.48 10.47 -21.49
N ASN A 123 8.23 11.39 -22.11
CA ASN A 123 9.28 11.07 -23.07
C ASN A 123 10.67 10.89 -22.44
N LYS A 124 10.81 11.06 -21.12
CA LYS A 124 12.10 10.86 -20.45
C LYS A 124 12.33 9.38 -20.16
N SER A 125 13.61 8.98 -20.14
CA SER A 125 14.00 7.67 -19.61
C SER A 125 13.66 7.57 -18.12
N PHE A 126 12.99 6.50 -17.72
CA PHE A 126 12.64 6.24 -16.32
C PHE A 126 13.87 6.18 -15.41
N GLN A 127 15.00 5.69 -15.92
CA GLN A 127 16.23 5.58 -15.15
C GLN A 127 16.78 6.94 -14.72
N LYS A 128 16.56 8.00 -15.52
CA LYS A 128 17.05 9.36 -15.28
C LYS A 128 16.19 10.19 -14.33
N LEU A 129 15.10 9.64 -13.84
CA LEU A 129 14.19 10.31 -12.90
C LEU A 129 14.75 10.34 -11.48
N SER A 130 14.39 11.39 -10.73
CA SER A 130 14.59 11.43 -9.27
C SER A 130 13.77 10.35 -8.56
N GLY A 131 14.08 10.06 -7.30
CA GLY A 131 13.34 9.07 -6.51
C GLY A 131 11.84 9.38 -6.40
N GLY A 132 11.50 10.65 -6.15
CA GLY A 132 10.10 11.08 -6.07
C GLY A 132 9.36 10.99 -7.41
N GLU A 133 10.01 11.37 -8.53
CA GLU A 133 9.43 11.21 -9.87
C GLU A 133 9.20 9.71 -10.19
N LYS A 134 10.17 8.85 -9.89
CA LYS A 134 10.03 7.38 -10.05
C LYS A 134 8.84 6.85 -9.25
N ALA A 135 8.69 7.28 -8.00
CA ALA A 135 7.59 6.84 -7.15
C ALA A 135 6.22 7.23 -7.72
N ARG A 136 6.06 8.47 -8.22
CA ARG A 136 4.83 8.92 -8.88
C ARG A 136 4.53 8.14 -10.16
N VAL A 137 5.53 7.87 -10.99
CA VAL A 137 5.39 7.06 -12.22
C VAL A 137 4.96 5.64 -11.88
N GLN A 138 5.53 5.02 -10.85
CA GLN A 138 5.15 3.68 -10.41
C GLN A 138 3.73 3.65 -9.83
N LEU A 139 3.32 4.68 -9.09
CA LEU A 139 1.95 4.82 -8.63
C LEU A 139 0.97 4.98 -9.81
N ALA A 140 1.29 5.81 -10.80
CA ALA A 140 0.51 5.98 -12.02
C ALA A 140 0.36 4.67 -12.78
N ARG A 141 1.44 3.89 -12.93
CA ARG A 141 1.42 2.53 -13.51
C ARG A 141 0.45 1.60 -12.77
N CYS A 142 0.41 1.65 -11.45
CA CYS A 142 -0.53 0.84 -10.67
C CYS A 142 -1.98 1.30 -10.85
N CYS A 143 -2.21 2.60 -10.99
CA CYS A 143 -3.54 3.20 -11.04
C CYS A 143 -4.17 3.19 -12.44
N ILE A 144 -3.40 3.07 -13.53
CA ILE A 144 -3.92 3.18 -14.91
C ILE A 144 -5.01 2.14 -15.25
N LYS A 145 -4.96 0.97 -14.62
CA LYS A 145 -5.97 -0.08 -14.81
C LYS A 145 -7.24 0.14 -13.98
N ASN A 146 -7.26 1.15 -13.12
CA ASN A 146 -8.40 1.52 -12.28
C ASN A 146 -8.92 0.37 -11.39
N ALA A 147 -8.03 -0.46 -10.84
CA ALA A 147 -8.40 -1.56 -9.96
C ALA A 147 -9.00 -1.02 -8.64
N PRO A 148 -10.08 -1.66 -8.09
CA PRO A 148 -10.72 -1.19 -6.86
C PRO A 148 -9.82 -1.17 -5.63
N VAL A 149 -8.77 -1.99 -5.62
CA VAL A 149 -7.83 -2.14 -4.51
C VAL A 149 -6.40 -1.86 -4.97
N LEU A 150 -5.72 -0.98 -4.25
CA LEU A 150 -4.28 -0.74 -4.40
C LEU A 150 -3.56 -1.23 -3.14
N LEU A 151 -2.63 -2.12 -3.32
CA LEU A 151 -1.73 -2.61 -2.28
C LEU A 151 -0.35 -1.99 -2.51
N ALA A 152 0.25 -1.38 -1.49
CA ALA A 152 1.56 -0.74 -1.59
C ALA A 152 2.49 -1.20 -0.46
N ASP A 153 3.61 -1.79 -0.85
CA ASP A 153 4.60 -2.34 0.08
C ASP A 153 5.73 -1.33 0.30
N GLU A 154 5.69 -0.62 1.42
CA GLU A 154 6.66 0.41 1.82
C GLU A 154 6.93 1.49 0.77
N PRO A 155 5.88 2.11 0.19
CA PRO A 155 6.03 3.02 -0.95
C PRO A 155 6.78 4.32 -0.64
N ILE A 156 6.97 4.64 0.64
CA ILE A 156 7.63 5.87 1.09
C ILE A 156 9.05 5.65 1.62
N ALA A 157 9.48 4.38 1.82
CA ALA A 157 10.76 4.07 2.48
C ALA A 157 11.99 4.71 1.79
N PRO A 158 12.10 4.71 0.44
CA PRO A 158 13.26 5.28 -0.25
C PRO A 158 13.15 6.78 -0.52
N LEU A 159 12.13 7.48 0.01
CA LEU A 159 11.81 8.86 -0.37
C LEU A 159 12.27 9.87 0.68
N ASP A 160 12.66 11.06 0.21
CA ASP A 160 12.88 12.24 1.05
C ASP A 160 11.57 12.68 1.72
N PRO A 161 11.61 13.39 2.86
CA PRO A 161 10.41 13.77 3.64
C PRO A 161 9.32 14.47 2.81
N TYR A 162 9.69 15.34 1.88
CA TYR A 162 8.72 16.00 0.98
C TYR A 162 7.94 14.96 0.14
N TYR A 163 8.65 14.02 -0.49
CA TYR A 163 8.03 13.01 -1.34
C TYR A 163 7.31 11.92 -0.55
N GLN A 164 7.69 11.69 0.72
CA GLN A 164 6.91 10.83 1.62
C GLN A 164 5.52 11.40 1.89
N ILE A 165 5.45 12.72 2.18
CA ILE A 165 4.19 13.43 2.37
C ILE A 165 3.36 13.40 1.08
N ASP A 166 3.96 13.78 -0.04
CA ASP A 166 3.31 13.78 -1.35
C ASP A 166 2.71 12.40 -1.70
N MET A 167 3.46 11.32 -1.49
CA MET A 167 2.98 9.96 -1.75
C MET A 167 1.79 9.60 -0.86
N MET A 168 1.81 9.95 0.42
CA MET A 168 0.68 9.70 1.32
C MET A 168 -0.56 10.52 0.93
N GLU A 169 -0.38 11.76 0.48
CA GLU A 169 -1.46 12.61 -0.05
C GLU A 169 -2.04 12.03 -1.34
N GLN A 170 -1.20 11.57 -2.26
CA GLN A 170 -1.62 10.88 -3.48
C GLN A 170 -2.45 9.63 -3.15
N LEU A 171 -1.95 8.76 -2.27
CA LEU A 171 -2.68 7.56 -1.83
C LEU A 171 -4.02 7.92 -1.17
N LYS A 172 -4.04 8.97 -0.34
CA LYS A 172 -5.26 9.45 0.30
C LYS A 172 -6.27 10.01 -0.70
N SER A 173 -5.80 10.72 -1.72
CA SER A 173 -6.65 11.29 -2.78
C SER A 173 -7.35 10.22 -3.64
N LEU A 174 -6.82 9.00 -3.69
CA LEU A 174 -7.47 7.88 -4.38
C LEU A 174 -8.72 7.37 -3.66
N THR A 175 -8.82 7.60 -2.35
CA THR A 175 -10.05 7.28 -1.60
C THR A 175 -11.11 8.37 -1.79
N PRO A 176 -12.40 8.09 -1.75
CA PRO A 176 -13.04 6.81 -1.45
C PRO A 176 -13.23 5.87 -2.65
N GLN A 177 -12.80 6.25 -3.87
CA GLN A 177 -13.01 5.45 -5.08
C GLN A 177 -12.25 4.12 -5.02
N HIS A 178 -11.06 4.15 -4.44
CA HIS A 178 -10.20 2.98 -4.26
C HIS A 178 -9.99 2.66 -2.78
N THR A 179 -9.77 1.40 -2.47
CA THR A 179 -9.25 0.96 -1.18
C THR A 179 -7.73 0.87 -1.29
N CYS A 180 -7.02 1.67 -0.51
CA CYS A 180 -5.56 1.66 -0.50
C CYS A 180 -5.07 0.97 0.78
N VAL A 181 -4.25 -0.07 0.65
CA VAL A 181 -3.64 -0.78 1.79
C VAL A 181 -2.13 -0.62 1.68
N VAL A 182 -1.51 -0.02 2.67
CA VAL A 182 -0.10 0.36 2.62
C VAL A 182 0.67 -0.21 3.81
N ALA A 183 1.75 -0.96 3.56
CA ALA A 183 2.73 -1.24 4.61
C ALA A 183 3.56 0.01 4.87
N ILE A 184 3.60 0.44 6.11
CA ILE A 184 4.23 1.69 6.49
C ILE A 184 4.89 1.57 7.87
N HIS A 185 6.12 2.14 7.99
CA HIS A 185 6.87 2.20 9.26
C HIS A 185 6.74 3.56 9.95
N HIS A 186 6.42 4.61 9.19
CA HIS A 186 6.43 5.98 9.67
C HIS A 186 5.17 6.27 10.49
N LEU A 187 5.27 6.22 11.82
CA LEU A 187 4.15 6.38 12.77
C LEU A 187 3.36 7.66 12.53
N SER A 188 4.06 8.81 12.43
CA SER A 188 3.39 10.12 12.27
C SER A 188 2.62 10.21 10.95
N LEU A 189 3.17 9.68 9.85
CA LEU A 189 2.47 9.67 8.56
C LEU A 189 1.27 8.71 8.58
N ALA A 190 1.41 7.54 9.20
CA ALA A 190 0.28 6.63 9.36
C ALA A 190 -0.83 7.25 10.21
N TYR A 191 -0.49 7.88 11.34
CA TYR A 191 -1.44 8.52 12.24
C TYR A 191 -2.18 9.69 11.57
N LYS A 192 -1.47 10.45 10.73
CA LYS A 192 -2.02 11.59 10.01
C LYS A 192 -2.95 11.20 8.86
N TYR A 193 -2.54 10.24 8.03
CA TYR A 193 -3.18 9.97 6.74
C TYR A 193 -4.06 8.73 6.71
N CYS A 194 -3.73 7.66 7.46
CA CYS A 194 -4.53 6.45 7.44
C CYS A 194 -5.87 6.62 8.17
N ASP A 195 -6.93 6.06 7.59
CA ASP A 195 -8.25 5.98 8.22
C ASP A 195 -8.29 4.87 9.25
N GLU A 196 -7.68 3.73 8.90
CA GLU A 196 -7.60 2.53 9.74
C GLU A 196 -6.18 1.96 9.72
N VAL A 197 -5.86 1.22 10.75
CA VAL A 197 -4.57 0.55 10.90
C VAL A 197 -4.77 -0.90 11.32
N ILE A 198 -3.95 -1.79 10.76
CA ILE A 198 -3.70 -3.13 11.26
C ILE A 198 -2.30 -3.12 11.88
N LEU A 199 -2.22 -3.34 13.17
CA LEU A 199 -0.96 -3.42 13.90
C LEU A 199 -0.58 -4.88 14.11
N LEU A 200 0.57 -5.26 13.54
CA LEU A 200 1.12 -6.61 13.59
C LEU A 200 2.30 -6.69 14.54
N ASP A 201 2.39 -7.80 15.27
CA ASP A 201 3.59 -8.24 15.96
C ASP A 201 3.79 -9.75 15.75
N LYS A 202 5.00 -10.15 15.37
CA LYS A 202 5.40 -11.57 15.20
C LYS A 202 4.36 -12.42 14.46
N GLY A 203 3.80 -11.85 13.39
CA GLY A 203 2.82 -12.52 12.54
C GLY A 203 1.40 -12.59 13.07
N LYS A 204 1.07 -11.85 14.14
CA LYS A 204 -0.28 -11.79 14.72
C LYS A 204 -0.79 -10.35 14.69
N ILE A 205 -2.10 -10.18 14.64
CA ILE A 205 -2.73 -8.87 14.83
C ILE A 205 -2.77 -8.55 16.33
N ILE A 206 -2.15 -7.43 16.74
CA ILE A 206 -2.29 -6.85 18.09
C ILE A 206 -3.60 -6.09 18.17
N ALA A 207 -3.84 -5.21 17.19
CA ALA A 207 -5.03 -4.37 17.12
C ALA A 207 -5.37 -4.04 15.67
N THR A 208 -6.65 -3.81 15.39
CA THR A 208 -7.15 -3.34 14.09
C THR A 208 -8.34 -2.41 14.28
N GLY A 209 -8.47 -1.41 13.41
CA GLY A 209 -9.58 -0.46 13.44
C GLY A 209 -9.15 0.97 13.14
N LYS A 210 -9.91 1.96 13.63
CA LYS A 210 -9.61 3.38 13.43
C LYS A 210 -8.21 3.72 13.94
N THR A 211 -7.46 4.47 13.15
CA THR A 211 -6.05 4.79 13.43
C THR A 211 -5.80 5.28 14.84
N GLN A 212 -6.60 6.23 15.32
CA GLN A 212 -6.46 6.79 16.68
C GLN A 212 -6.74 5.78 17.80
N ALA A 213 -7.62 4.80 17.55
CA ALA A 213 -7.91 3.76 18.53
C ALA A 213 -6.82 2.67 18.57
N VAL A 214 -6.21 2.39 17.42
CA VAL A 214 -5.17 1.36 17.30
C VAL A 214 -3.80 1.88 17.71
N LEU A 215 -3.41 3.07 17.21
CA LEU A 215 -2.13 3.70 17.56
C LEU A 215 -2.27 4.49 18.88
N ASN A 216 -2.29 3.78 19.98
CA ASN A 216 -2.27 4.32 21.35
C ASN A 216 -0.99 3.90 22.07
N SER A 217 -0.73 4.48 23.24
CA SER A 217 0.50 4.24 23.99
C SER A 217 0.70 2.77 24.35
N GLU A 218 -0.36 2.05 24.72
CA GLU A 218 -0.29 0.64 25.12
C GLU A 218 0.11 -0.26 23.93
N ASN A 219 -0.55 -0.08 22.79
CA ASN A 219 -0.28 -0.88 21.59
C ASN A 219 1.10 -0.57 20.99
N LEU A 220 1.54 0.71 21.04
CA LEU A 220 2.85 1.09 20.53
C LEU A 220 3.97 0.59 21.45
N ALA A 221 3.75 0.58 22.76
CA ALA A 221 4.67 -0.06 23.70
C ALA A 221 4.84 -1.55 23.39
N LYS A 222 3.73 -2.27 23.16
CA LYS A 222 3.75 -3.70 22.83
C LYS A 222 4.41 -4.01 21.49
N ALA A 223 4.17 -3.18 20.47
CA ALA A 223 4.61 -3.48 19.09
C ALA A 223 6.03 -3.00 18.79
N PHE A 224 6.50 -1.96 19.47
CA PHE A 224 7.72 -1.24 19.12
C PHE A 224 8.65 -0.95 20.30
N ASP A 225 8.26 -1.28 21.54
CA ASP A 225 8.98 -0.96 22.77
C ASP A 225 9.28 0.55 22.92
N ILE A 226 8.27 1.38 22.59
CA ILE A 226 8.36 2.85 22.64
C ILE A 226 7.23 3.48 23.44
N SER A 227 7.50 4.65 24.01
CA SER A 227 6.50 5.60 24.48
C SER A 227 6.36 6.75 23.50
N VAL A 228 5.16 7.32 23.39
CA VAL A 228 4.86 8.43 22.48
C VAL A 228 3.86 9.40 23.10
N LYS A 229 3.87 10.65 22.63
CA LYS A 229 2.86 11.67 22.94
C LYS A 229 2.00 11.93 21.69
N PHE A 230 0.74 12.27 21.90
CA PHE A 230 -0.23 12.50 20.82
C PHE A 230 -0.77 13.94 20.89
N ASP A 231 -0.84 14.58 19.73
CA ASP A 231 -1.70 15.72 19.49
C ASP A 231 -2.89 15.24 18.65
N VAL A 232 -4.04 15.07 19.31
CA VAL A 232 -5.25 14.52 18.68
C VAL A 232 -5.86 15.51 17.69
N GLU A 233 -5.80 16.83 17.97
CA GLU A 233 -6.36 17.87 17.12
C GLU A 233 -5.59 18.00 15.82
N ARG A 234 -4.25 17.99 15.88
CA ARG A 234 -3.36 18.04 14.73
C ARG A 234 -3.15 16.69 14.05
N ARG A 235 -3.60 15.61 14.68
CA ARG A 235 -3.32 14.23 14.24
C ARG A 235 -1.81 13.97 14.13
N GLU A 236 -1.07 14.28 15.16
CA GLU A 236 0.39 14.15 15.21
C GLU A 236 0.84 13.25 16.35
N ILE A 237 1.94 12.55 16.12
CA ILE A 237 2.69 11.80 17.14
C ILE A 237 4.04 12.49 17.33
N TYR A 238 4.43 12.74 18.56
CA TYR A 238 5.69 13.39 18.93
C TYR A 238 6.28 12.77 20.19
N GLY A 239 7.50 13.18 20.58
CA GLY A 239 8.14 12.72 21.82
C GLY A 239 8.30 11.20 21.83
N ILE A 240 8.82 10.63 20.73
CA ILE A 240 9.06 9.18 20.61
C ILE A 240 10.33 8.84 21.41
N GLU A 241 10.19 8.01 22.42
CA GLU A 241 11.26 7.57 23.30
C GLU A 241 11.26 6.05 23.44
N LYS A 242 12.42 5.43 23.64
CA LYS A 242 12.48 4.02 24.00
C LYS A 242 11.91 3.81 25.40
N LEU A 243 11.18 2.72 25.61
CA LEU A 243 10.85 2.28 26.95
C LEU A 243 12.14 1.79 27.63
N GLU A 244 12.44 2.33 28.81
CA GLU A 244 13.49 1.80 29.66
C GLU A 244 13.03 0.43 30.19
N THR A 245 13.82 -0.60 29.89
CA THR A 245 13.64 -1.97 30.38
C THR A 245 14.09 -2.11 31.80
#